data_5d5710a4d7937969d76d5e1473fd4cf5
#
_entry.id   5d5710a4d7937969d76d5e1473fd4cf5
#
_cell.length_a   1.000
_cell.length_b   1.000
_cell.length_c   1.000
_cell.angle_alpha   90.00
_cell.angle_beta   90.00
_cell.angle_gamma   90.00
#
_symmetry.space_group_name_H-M   'P 1'
#
loop_
_entity.id
_entity.type
_entity.pdbx_description
1 polymer ?
#
loop_
_entity_poly.entity_id
_entity_poly.type
_entity_poly.pdbx_seq_one_letter_code
_entity_poly.pdbx_strand_id
1 'polypeptide(L)'
;MQQLIRSLAPLSLCLAALLPAGAAAEEAAAEEAAAAAQAEADIPPAQPRDVFDSARATARSSAEWLARSVDSWFGDRPFEQGGKVTDGRLDLNFLHRRDEGNDFSLRFNARFRLPNMEEHTHFFLGRDDEREVVADTPGAFTRQDRLQPAQRSERSFFAGLGYDWRDNIDFRLGLRGGLKPYAQARFRERWVVEPQGLVEFRETLFWSLRDHFGSTTALSYEHAYSPTLALRWLGAAIITRRNRHFDWSSDLGLIKDLGAGRQAAAEALVSGLSGSGVPVREWGLRGRWLQPLHRSWLQGELIAGRFWVKPDEATPREGVWAVGLGLKMRF
;
A
#
# COMPACT_ATOMS: atom_id res chain seq x y z
N MET A 1 -4.26 47.31 42.45
CA MET A 1 -3.70 47.55 43.80
C MET A 1 -2.30 47.01 43.71
N GLN A 2 -1.35 47.93 43.47
CA GLN A 2 -0.42 48.51 44.45
C GLN A 2 0.54 47.45 44.97
N GLN A 3 1.79 47.54 44.93
CA GLN A 3 2.85 48.58 44.94
C GLN A 3 4.15 47.82 45.07
N LEU A 4 5.23 48.16 44.67
CA LEU A 4 6.20 49.27 44.65
C LEU A 4 7.56 48.75 45.08
N ILE A 5 8.59 48.93 44.28
CA ILE A 5 9.62 49.98 44.34
C ILE A 5 10.89 49.62 45.13
N ARG A 6 12.05 49.83 44.45
CA ARG A 6 13.37 50.37 44.88
C ARG A 6 14.33 49.45 45.63
N SER A 7 15.66 49.42 45.28
CA SER A 7 16.61 50.57 45.35
C SER A 7 17.99 50.07 44.84
N LEU A 8 18.64 50.70 43.88
CA LEU A 8 19.77 51.61 43.93
C LEU A 8 21.04 51.15 44.72
N ALA A 9 22.09 51.04 43.96
CA ALA A 9 23.52 51.19 43.96
C ALA A 9 24.22 51.77 45.24
N PRO A 10 25.59 51.73 45.41
CA PRO A 10 26.54 52.29 44.45
C PRO A 10 27.93 51.67 44.33
N LEU A 11 28.63 52.10 43.28
CA LEU A 11 30.07 52.27 43.03
C LEU A 11 31.06 51.96 44.14
N SER A 12 32.15 51.25 43.74
CA SER A 12 33.50 51.68 44.09
C SER A 12 34.52 51.18 43.07
N LEU A 13 35.25 52.13 42.61
CA LEU A 13 36.38 52.19 41.72
C LEU A 13 37.61 51.48 42.35
N CYS A 14 38.28 50.58 41.60
CA CYS A 14 39.71 50.39 41.76
C CYS A 14 40.34 50.19 40.39
N LEU A 15 41.15 51.16 40.06
CA LEU A 15 42.03 51.28 38.90
C LEU A 15 43.34 50.50 39.19
N ALA A 16 43.86 49.88 38.17
CA ALA A 16 45.25 49.59 37.84
C ALA A 16 45.65 48.12 37.72
N ALA A 17 45.88 47.68 36.48
CA ALA A 17 47.22 47.41 35.95
C ALA A 17 47.10 46.84 34.54
N LEU A 18 47.59 47.59 33.58
CA LEU A 18 47.88 47.13 32.21
C LEU A 18 48.99 46.07 32.23
N LEU A 19 48.72 44.96 31.47
CA LEU A 19 49.76 44.23 30.72
C LEU A 19 49.08 43.45 29.59
N PRO A 20 49.69 43.26 28.41
CA PRO A 20 49.04 42.87 27.17
C PRO A 20 48.87 41.34 27.07
N ALA A 21 47.65 40.90 27.36
CA ALA A 21 47.24 39.50 27.12
C ALA A 21 46.25 39.38 25.93
N GLY A 22 46.21 40.39 25.05
CA GLY A 22 45.26 40.46 23.97
C GLY A 22 45.62 39.69 22.69
N ALA A 23 46.93 39.44 22.45
CA ALA A 23 47.37 38.81 21.18
C ALA A 23 47.14 37.29 21.14
N ALA A 24 47.34 36.58 22.25
CA ALA A 24 47.19 35.13 22.27
C ALA A 24 45.70 34.67 22.31
N ALA A 25 44.83 35.50 22.87
CA ALA A 25 43.37 35.17 22.88
C ALA A 25 42.70 35.42 21.53
N GLU A 26 43.19 36.40 20.78
CA GLU A 26 42.66 36.74 19.44
C GLU A 26 43.12 35.74 18.39
N GLU A 27 44.37 35.23 18.54
CA GLU A 27 44.92 34.18 17.66
C GLU A 27 44.24 32.83 17.91
N ALA A 28 43.94 32.46 19.16
CA ALA A 28 43.19 31.25 19.50
C ALA A 28 41.72 31.32 19.03
N ALA A 29 41.08 32.48 19.14
CA ALA A 29 39.71 32.69 18.65
C ALA A 29 39.65 32.69 17.11
N ALA A 30 40.70 33.18 16.43
CA ALA A 30 40.80 33.13 14.98
C ALA A 30 41.07 31.69 14.46
N GLU A 31 41.85 30.94 15.20
CA GLU A 31 42.12 29.52 14.84
C GLU A 31 40.92 28.62 15.07
N GLU A 32 40.15 28.85 16.15
CA GLU A 32 38.87 28.17 16.43
C GLU A 32 37.78 28.54 15.43
N ALA A 33 37.70 29.81 15.00
CA ALA A 33 36.78 30.28 13.95
C ALA A 33 37.21 29.72 12.58
N ALA A 34 38.50 29.61 12.29
CA ALA A 34 38.99 29.00 11.05
C ALA A 34 38.75 27.47 11.02
N ALA A 35 38.92 26.79 12.16
CA ALA A 35 38.61 25.37 12.29
C ALA A 35 37.08 25.09 12.18
N ALA A 36 36.23 25.96 12.74
CA ALA A 36 34.81 25.88 12.61
C ALA A 36 34.35 26.14 11.16
N ALA A 37 34.95 27.12 10.46
CA ALA A 37 34.66 27.39 9.06
C ALA A 37 35.16 26.26 8.11
N GLN A 38 36.26 25.60 8.46
CA GLN A 38 36.73 24.42 7.73
C GLN A 38 35.88 23.17 7.99
N ALA A 39 35.38 22.99 9.22
CA ALA A 39 34.44 21.92 9.55
C ALA A 39 33.06 22.11 8.85
N GLU A 40 32.64 23.35 8.63
CA GLU A 40 31.41 23.68 7.89
C GLU A 40 31.59 23.53 6.36
N ALA A 41 32.83 23.73 5.85
CA ALA A 41 33.15 23.53 4.43
C ALA A 41 33.35 22.04 4.06
N ASP A 42 33.60 21.18 5.04
CA ASP A 42 33.80 19.73 4.82
C ASP A 42 32.50 18.91 4.97
N ILE A 43 31.35 19.59 5.19
CA ILE A 43 30.05 18.97 5.03
C ILE A 43 29.83 18.81 3.53
N PRO A 44 29.88 17.58 2.97
CA PRO A 44 29.61 17.38 1.56
C PRO A 44 28.24 18.00 1.26
N PRO A 45 28.08 18.78 0.18
CA PRO A 45 26.81 19.40 -0.16
C PRO A 45 25.77 18.28 -0.18
N ALA A 46 24.74 18.41 0.67
CA ALA A 46 23.65 17.47 0.74
C ALA A 46 23.13 17.35 -0.69
N GLN A 47 23.39 16.22 -1.33
CA GLN A 47 22.85 15.97 -2.66
C GLN A 47 21.34 16.23 -2.56
N PRO A 48 20.74 17.00 -3.48
CA PRO A 48 19.32 17.25 -3.43
C PRO A 48 18.63 15.90 -3.39
N ARG A 49 18.11 15.54 -2.23
CA ARG A 49 17.34 14.30 -2.07
C ARG A 49 16.15 14.46 -2.99
N ASP A 50 16.07 13.60 -3.99
CA ASP A 50 14.94 13.59 -4.89
C ASP A 50 13.67 13.53 -4.03
N VAL A 51 12.66 14.32 -4.40
CA VAL A 51 11.38 14.41 -3.69
C VAL A 51 10.77 13.02 -3.50
N PHE A 52 10.93 12.14 -4.48
CA PHE A 52 10.44 10.76 -4.42
C PHE A 52 11.22 9.90 -3.41
N ASP A 53 12.56 10.02 -3.36
CA ASP A 53 13.37 9.32 -2.35
C ASP A 53 13.02 9.80 -0.95
N SER A 54 12.75 11.09 -0.77
CA SER A 54 12.30 11.67 0.52
C SER A 54 10.92 11.17 0.92
N ALA A 55 9.97 11.13 -0.02
CA ALA A 55 8.63 10.60 0.21
C ALA A 55 8.65 9.11 0.59
N ARG A 56 9.50 8.32 -0.08
CA ARG A 56 9.73 6.91 0.25
C ARG A 56 10.31 6.73 1.64
N ALA A 57 11.33 7.51 1.99
CA ALA A 57 11.95 7.46 3.31
C ALA A 57 10.95 7.83 4.41
N THR A 58 10.12 8.85 4.17
CA THR A 58 9.05 9.25 5.08
C THR A 58 8.00 8.15 5.25
N ALA A 59 7.52 7.55 4.17
CA ALA A 59 6.57 6.45 4.24
C ALA A 59 7.12 5.26 5.04
N ARG A 60 8.38 4.89 4.79
CA ARG A 60 9.07 3.83 5.52
C ARG A 60 9.27 4.16 6.99
N SER A 61 9.76 5.35 7.34
CA SER A 61 9.98 5.74 8.73
C SER A 61 8.68 5.85 9.52
N SER A 62 7.59 6.30 8.89
CA SER A 62 6.26 6.31 9.51
C SER A 62 5.76 4.88 9.78
N ALA A 63 5.97 3.97 8.84
CA ALA A 63 5.63 2.56 9.01
C ALA A 63 6.47 1.91 10.13
N GLU A 64 7.78 2.15 10.18
CA GLU A 64 8.66 1.65 11.24
C GLU A 64 8.30 2.23 12.61
N TRP A 65 7.94 3.50 12.69
CA TRP A 65 7.47 4.13 13.94
C TRP A 65 6.20 3.45 14.46
N LEU A 66 5.22 3.19 13.60
CA LEU A 66 4.01 2.46 13.95
C LEU A 66 4.32 1.04 14.42
N ALA A 67 5.23 0.35 13.71
CA ALA A 67 5.66 -1.00 14.08
C ALA A 67 6.30 -1.04 15.48
N ARG A 68 7.18 -0.08 15.81
CA ARG A 68 7.79 0.06 17.14
C ARG A 68 6.73 0.28 18.22
N SER A 69 5.74 1.14 17.95
CA SER A 69 4.67 1.42 18.89
C SER A 69 3.82 0.19 19.18
N VAL A 70 3.55 -0.64 18.18
CA VAL A 70 2.79 -1.89 18.34
C VAL A 70 3.65 -2.97 19.01
N ASP A 71 4.92 -3.10 18.62
CA ASP A 71 5.83 -4.11 19.15
C ASP A 71 6.02 -3.99 20.68
N SER A 72 6.06 -2.76 21.19
CA SER A 72 6.13 -2.49 22.63
C SER A 72 4.94 -3.02 23.44
N TRP A 73 3.83 -3.37 22.80
CA TRP A 73 2.67 -4.00 23.46
C TRP A 73 2.86 -5.50 23.69
N PHE A 74 3.77 -6.14 22.96
CA PHE A 74 3.96 -7.59 22.97
C PHE A 74 5.21 -8.04 23.72
N GLY A 75 6.09 -7.12 24.14
CA GLY A 75 7.30 -7.46 24.94
C GLY A 75 8.34 -6.36 24.98
N ASP A 76 9.44 -6.65 25.67
CA ASP A 76 10.49 -5.68 25.97
C ASP A 76 11.67 -5.69 24.98
N ARG A 77 11.64 -6.52 23.94
CA ARG A 77 12.70 -6.55 22.92
C ARG A 77 12.53 -5.33 22.01
N PRO A 78 13.59 -4.49 21.87
CA PRO A 78 13.53 -3.35 20.95
C PRO A 78 13.31 -3.80 19.50
N PHE A 79 12.52 -3.05 18.75
CA PHE A 79 12.23 -3.32 17.33
C PHE A 79 13.51 -3.48 16.48
N GLU A 80 14.56 -2.76 16.83
CA GLU A 80 15.88 -2.83 16.17
C GLU A 80 16.56 -4.20 16.30
N GLN A 81 16.14 -5.04 17.24
CA GLN A 81 16.67 -6.39 17.47
C GLN A 81 15.91 -7.49 16.70
N GLY A 82 15.48 -7.21 15.48
CA GLY A 82 14.83 -8.19 14.61
C GLY A 82 13.53 -7.73 13.97
N GLY A 83 13.04 -6.55 14.35
CA GLY A 83 11.89 -5.93 13.71
C GLY A 83 12.21 -5.52 12.26
N LYS A 84 11.28 -5.78 11.35
CA LYS A 84 11.46 -5.45 9.93
C LYS A 84 10.13 -5.12 9.26
N VAL A 85 10.12 -4.06 8.47
CA VAL A 85 9.10 -3.88 7.43
C VAL A 85 9.40 -4.88 6.33
N THR A 86 8.55 -5.88 6.19
CA THR A 86 8.75 -6.96 5.21
C THR A 86 8.18 -6.64 3.85
N ASP A 87 7.12 -5.83 3.82
CA ASP A 87 6.46 -5.38 2.60
C ASP A 87 5.75 -4.06 2.90
N GLY A 88 6.04 -3.03 2.11
CA GLY A 88 5.39 -1.73 2.20
C GLY A 88 5.00 -1.24 0.81
N ARG A 89 3.74 -0.82 0.67
CA ARG A 89 3.18 -0.34 -0.58
C ARG A 89 2.31 0.88 -0.36
N LEU A 90 2.49 1.88 -1.22
CA LEU A 90 1.67 3.07 -1.31
C LEU A 90 1.23 3.25 -2.76
N ASP A 91 -0.07 3.28 -3.01
CA ASP A 91 -0.65 3.47 -4.33
C ASP A 91 -1.51 4.74 -4.35
N LEU A 92 -1.18 5.64 -5.25
CA LEU A 92 -1.99 6.81 -5.59
C LEU A 92 -2.68 6.53 -6.91
N ASN A 93 -4.00 6.66 -6.97
CA ASN A 93 -4.74 6.36 -8.17
C ASN A 93 -5.76 7.45 -8.47
N PHE A 94 -5.81 7.82 -9.72
CA PHE A 94 -6.85 8.65 -10.31
C PHE A 94 -7.63 7.83 -11.33
N LEU A 95 -8.94 7.90 -11.27
CA LEU A 95 -9.86 7.21 -12.17
C LEU A 95 -10.84 8.23 -12.75
N HIS A 96 -11.06 8.16 -14.04
CA HIS A 96 -12.16 8.80 -14.74
C HIS A 96 -13.02 7.74 -15.42
N ARG A 97 -14.31 7.69 -15.07
CA ARG A 97 -15.29 6.83 -15.72
C ARG A 97 -16.50 7.67 -16.16
N ARG A 98 -16.90 7.49 -17.40
CA ARG A 98 -17.89 8.38 -18.03
C ARG A 98 -19.26 8.40 -17.33
N ASP A 99 -19.70 7.28 -16.77
CA ASP A 99 -20.99 7.12 -16.07
C ASP A 99 -20.93 7.49 -14.59
N GLU A 100 -19.76 7.42 -13.95
CA GLU A 100 -19.62 7.61 -12.51
C GLU A 100 -18.71 8.81 -12.13
N GLY A 101 -18.06 9.47 -13.11
CA GLY A 101 -17.21 10.65 -12.91
C GLY A 101 -15.79 10.32 -12.48
N ASN A 102 -15.21 11.20 -11.66
CA ASN A 102 -13.81 11.12 -11.22
C ASN A 102 -13.72 10.55 -9.82
N ASP A 103 -12.70 9.72 -9.60
CA ASP A 103 -12.34 9.21 -8.29
C ASP A 103 -10.83 9.33 -8.05
N PHE A 104 -10.47 9.70 -6.84
CA PHE A 104 -9.09 9.71 -6.37
C PHE A 104 -8.94 8.81 -5.17
N SER A 105 -7.97 7.90 -5.20
CA SER A 105 -7.73 6.98 -4.11
C SER A 105 -6.27 6.94 -3.68
N LEU A 106 -6.08 6.88 -2.37
CA LEU A 106 -4.84 6.56 -1.70
C LEU A 106 -5.02 5.22 -1.01
N ARG A 107 -4.21 4.24 -1.39
CA ARG A 107 -4.11 2.93 -0.74
C ARG A 107 -2.75 2.81 -0.09
N PHE A 108 -2.73 2.22 1.06
CA PHE A 108 -1.51 1.96 1.82
C PHE A 108 -1.61 0.57 2.42
N ASN A 109 -0.54 -0.19 2.34
CA ASN A 109 -0.42 -1.48 2.99
C ASN A 109 1.02 -1.67 3.47
N ALA A 110 1.17 -2.08 4.73
CA ALA A 110 2.45 -2.43 5.30
C ALA A 110 2.35 -3.70 6.13
N ARG A 111 3.34 -4.57 5.99
CA ARG A 111 3.49 -5.79 6.78
C ARG A 111 4.79 -5.72 7.57
N PHE A 112 4.71 -6.12 8.81
CA PHE A 112 5.83 -6.04 9.75
C PHE A 112 6.07 -7.39 10.40
N ARG A 113 7.32 -7.76 10.51
CA ARG A 113 7.76 -8.79 11.47
C ARG A 113 8.17 -8.08 12.75
N LEU A 114 7.64 -8.51 13.88
CA LEU A 114 7.91 -7.94 15.19
C LEU A 114 8.82 -8.88 15.98
N PRO A 115 9.88 -8.39 16.64
CA PRO A 115 10.87 -9.24 17.35
C PRO A 115 10.29 -9.95 18.58
N ASN A 116 9.19 -9.43 19.13
CA ASN A 116 8.50 -10.00 20.29
C ASN A 116 7.44 -11.05 19.90
N MET A 117 7.26 -11.34 18.62
CA MET A 117 6.28 -12.31 18.11
C MET A 117 6.97 -13.54 17.54
N GLU A 118 6.26 -14.67 17.49
CA GLU A 118 6.73 -15.88 16.85
C GLU A 118 7.07 -15.65 15.36
N GLU A 119 8.02 -16.41 14.81
CA GLU A 119 8.51 -16.25 13.43
C GLU A 119 7.42 -16.31 12.37
N HIS A 120 6.33 -17.04 12.64
CA HIS A 120 5.20 -17.20 11.73
C HIS A 120 4.14 -16.11 11.89
N THR A 121 4.31 -15.19 12.85
CA THR A 121 3.35 -14.12 13.11
C THR A 121 3.84 -12.81 12.52
N HIS A 122 2.93 -12.08 11.89
CA HIS A 122 3.20 -10.76 11.36
C HIS A 122 2.06 -9.79 11.69
N PHE A 123 2.41 -8.54 11.92
CA PHE A 123 1.45 -7.46 12.01
C PHE A 123 1.24 -6.84 10.64
N PHE A 124 0.01 -6.49 10.31
CA PHE A 124 -0.31 -5.75 9.10
C PHE A 124 -1.18 -4.54 9.41
N LEU A 125 -0.98 -3.50 8.64
CA LEU A 125 -1.81 -2.31 8.72
C LEU A 125 -1.93 -1.67 7.34
N GLY A 126 -3.06 -0.99 7.08
CA GLY A 126 -3.25 -0.33 5.81
C GLY A 126 -4.53 0.47 5.70
N ARG A 127 -4.75 0.98 4.49
CA ARG A 127 -5.97 1.66 4.07
C ARG A 127 -6.35 1.19 2.69
N ASP A 128 -7.52 0.58 2.58
CA ASP A 128 -8.02 0.06 1.31
C ASP A 128 -9.56 -0.07 1.36
N ASP A 129 -10.15 -0.62 0.30
CA ASP A 129 -11.57 -0.99 0.28
C ASP A 129 -11.83 -2.10 1.31
N GLU A 130 -12.76 -1.81 2.21
CA GLU A 130 -13.12 -2.68 3.33
C GLU A 130 -13.58 -4.07 2.90
N ARG A 131 -14.32 -4.15 1.79
CA ARG A 131 -14.83 -5.42 1.28
C ARG A 131 -13.73 -6.24 0.62
N GLU A 132 -12.90 -5.57 -0.18
CA GLU A 132 -11.80 -6.23 -0.89
C GLU A 132 -10.79 -6.84 0.08
N VAL A 133 -10.49 -6.14 1.18
CA VAL A 133 -9.60 -6.64 2.23
C VAL A 133 -10.20 -7.84 2.94
N VAL A 134 -11.48 -7.77 3.36
CA VAL A 134 -12.14 -8.86 4.11
C VAL A 134 -12.42 -10.07 3.24
N ALA A 135 -12.87 -9.87 2.02
CA ALA A 135 -13.13 -10.97 1.10
C ALA A 135 -11.86 -11.51 0.41
N ASP A 136 -10.70 -10.89 0.62
CA ASP A 136 -9.45 -11.22 -0.08
C ASP A 136 -9.63 -11.23 -1.60
N THR A 137 -10.29 -10.20 -2.12
CA THR A 137 -10.62 -10.08 -3.55
C THR A 137 -9.34 -10.14 -4.40
N PRO A 138 -9.25 -10.97 -5.43
CA PRO A 138 -8.09 -10.99 -6.32
C PRO A 138 -7.83 -9.63 -6.96
N GLY A 139 -6.55 -9.26 -7.10
CA GLY A 139 -6.13 -7.93 -7.56
C GLY A 139 -6.79 -7.49 -8.87
N ALA A 140 -6.92 -8.40 -9.86
CA ALA A 140 -7.56 -8.09 -11.15
C ALA A 140 -9.05 -7.72 -11.03
N PHE A 141 -9.70 -8.07 -9.92
CA PHE A 141 -11.13 -7.86 -9.67
C PHE A 141 -11.40 -6.77 -8.64
N THR A 142 -10.37 -6.10 -8.14
CA THR A 142 -10.56 -4.90 -7.32
C THR A 142 -11.25 -3.81 -8.14
N ARG A 143 -11.97 -2.94 -7.48
CA ARG A 143 -12.66 -1.82 -8.15
C ARG A 143 -11.72 -0.97 -8.99
N GLN A 144 -10.50 -0.74 -8.47
CA GLN A 144 -9.48 -0.01 -9.20
C GLN A 144 -9.11 -0.69 -10.51
N ASP A 145 -8.80 -1.98 -10.47
CA ASP A 145 -8.39 -2.72 -11.66
C ASP A 145 -9.56 -2.92 -12.64
N ARG A 146 -10.80 -2.90 -12.13
CA ARG A 146 -12.04 -2.88 -12.94
C ARG A 146 -12.43 -1.47 -13.40
N LEU A 147 -11.65 -0.45 -13.07
CA LEU A 147 -11.95 0.95 -13.36
C LEU A 147 -13.34 1.38 -12.86
N GLN A 148 -13.67 0.95 -11.64
CA GLN A 148 -14.91 1.31 -10.95
C GLN A 148 -14.60 2.22 -9.77
N PRO A 149 -15.24 3.38 -9.63
CA PRO A 149 -15.07 4.25 -8.47
C PRO A 149 -15.44 3.53 -7.19
N ALA A 150 -14.59 3.66 -6.18
CA ALA A 150 -14.92 3.13 -4.87
C ALA A 150 -15.80 4.12 -4.12
N GLN A 151 -16.83 3.62 -3.44
CA GLN A 151 -17.61 4.46 -2.55
C GLN A 151 -16.72 4.97 -1.41
N ARG A 152 -16.69 6.28 -1.18
CA ARG A 152 -15.84 6.90 -0.14
C ARG A 152 -16.05 6.31 1.25
N SER A 153 -17.26 5.85 1.53
CA SER A 153 -17.64 5.19 2.80
C SER A 153 -17.04 3.79 2.99
N GLU A 154 -16.53 3.16 1.93
CA GLU A 154 -15.98 1.80 1.97
C GLU A 154 -14.45 1.79 2.11
N ARG A 155 -13.78 2.92 1.92
CA ARG A 155 -12.33 3.05 2.16
C ARG A 155 -12.06 3.28 3.65
N SER A 156 -11.47 2.31 4.29
CA SER A 156 -11.18 2.38 5.71
C SER A 156 -9.76 1.94 6.04
N PHE A 157 -9.29 2.36 7.21
CA PHE A 157 -8.09 1.80 7.80
C PHE A 157 -8.39 0.40 8.34
N PHE A 158 -7.42 -0.47 8.21
CA PHE A 158 -7.42 -1.80 8.80
C PHE A 158 -6.08 -2.09 9.45
N ALA A 159 -6.09 -2.87 10.51
CA ALA A 159 -4.91 -3.36 11.20
C ALA A 159 -5.19 -4.73 11.80
N GLY A 160 -4.18 -5.58 11.93
CA GLY A 160 -4.37 -6.89 12.51
C GLY A 160 -3.12 -7.75 12.54
N LEU A 161 -3.32 -8.98 12.98
CA LEU A 161 -2.30 -10.01 13.09
C LEU A 161 -2.57 -11.09 12.05
N GLY A 162 -1.52 -11.50 11.38
CA GLY A 162 -1.49 -12.66 10.51
C GLY A 162 -0.61 -13.74 11.11
N TYR A 163 -1.00 -14.99 10.90
CA TYR A 163 -0.27 -16.17 11.30
C TYR A 163 -0.16 -17.14 10.14
N ASP A 164 1.08 -17.38 9.68
CA ASP A 164 1.40 -18.30 8.60
C ASP A 164 1.59 -19.70 9.20
N TRP A 165 0.51 -20.51 9.24
CA TRP A 165 0.56 -21.84 9.87
C TRP A 165 1.38 -22.85 9.05
N ARG A 166 1.24 -22.79 7.72
CA ARG A 166 1.99 -23.57 6.74
C ARG A 166 2.22 -22.71 5.49
N ASP A 167 3.04 -23.20 4.60
CA ASP A 167 3.34 -22.51 3.34
C ASP A 167 2.08 -22.18 2.51
N ASN A 168 1.03 -22.96 2.70
CA ASN A 168 -0.23 -22.85 1.98
C ASN A 168 -1.44 -22.43 2.82
N ILE A 169 -1.31 -22.24 4.14
CA ILE A 169 -2.41 -21.85 5.03
C ILE A 169 -2.00 -20.69 5.90
N ASP A 170 -2.74 -19.58 5.80
CA ASP A 170 -2.59 -18.44 6.67
C ASP A 170 -3.92 -18.02 7.31
N PHE A 171 -3.81 -17.46 8.51
CA PHE A 171 -4.91 -16.90 9.27
C PHE A 171 -4.70 -15.41 9.48
N ARG A 172 -5.77 -14.64 9.48
CA ARG A 172 -5.73 -13.21 9.80
C ARG A 172 -6.87 -12.84 10.73
N LEU A 173 -6.54 -12.07 11.76
CA LEU A 173 -7.48 -11.42 12.65
C LEU A 173 -7.22 -9.92 12.59
N GLY A 174 -8.23 -9.13 12.35
CA GLY A 174 -8.05 -7.69 12.21
C GLY A 174 -9.25 -6.88 12.63
N LEU A 175 -8.97 -5.58 12.70
CA LEU A 175 -9.95 -4.53 12.90
C LEU A 175 -9.96 -3.64 11.66
N ARG A 176 -11.13 -3.13 11.29
CA ARG A 176 -11.34 -2.22 10.18
C ARG A 176 -12.27 -1.09 10.58
N GLY A 177 -12.38 -0.06 9.78
CA GLY A 177 -13.14 1.17 9.99
C GLY A 177 -14.13 1.18 11.15
N GLY A 178 -13.82 1.96 12.20
CA GLY A 178 -14.63 2.01 13.42
C GLY A 178 -14.49 0.80 14.34
N LEU A 179 -13.31 0.15 14.36
CA LEU A 179 -12.97 -1.01 15.22
C LEU A 179 -13.85 -2.25 14.97
N LYS A 180 -14.32 -2.46 13.74
CA LYS A 180 -15.12 -3.62 13.38
C LYS A 180 -14.23 -4.85 13.16
N PRO A 181 -14.37 -5.93 13.97
CA PRO A 181 -13.54 -7.10 13.81
C PRO A 181 -13.87 -7.89 12.55
N TYR A 182 -12.83 -8.55 12.00
CA TYR A 182 -12.95 -9.56 10.97
C TYR A 182 -11.90 -10.66 11.16
N ALA A 183 -12.19 -11.84 10.62
CA ALA A 183 -11.29 -12.97 10.61
C ALA A 183 -11.25 -13.60 9.22
N GLN A 184 -10.09 -14.16 8.85
CA GLN A 184 -9.88 -14.87 7.60
C GLN A 184 -9.06 -16.12 7.85
N ALA A 185 -9.35 -17.17 7.08
CA ALA A 185 -8.51 -18.34 6.91
C ALA A 185 -8.32 -18.55 5.41
N ARG A 186 -7.09 -18.52 4.95
CA ARG A 186 -6.78 -18.64 3.53
C ARG A 186 -5.94 -19.88 3.28
N PHE A 187 -6.38 -20.65 2.31
CA PHE A 187 -5.65 -21.74 1.70
C PHE A 187 -5.19 -21.35 0.30
N ARG A 188 -3.95 -21.66 -0.06
CA ARG A 188 -3.40 -21.44 -1.40
C ARG A 188 -2.58 -22.63 -1.82
N GLU A 189 -2.81 -23.09 -3.04
CA GLU A 189 -2.06 -24.20 -3.62
C GLU A 189 -1.64 -23.86 -5.06
N ARG A 190 -0.45 -24.30 -5.46
CA ARG A 190 0.11 -24.07 -6.79
C ARG A 190 0.57 -25.36 -7.41
N TRP A 191 0.16 -25.60 -8.65
CA TRP A 191 0.53 -26.76 -9.41
C TRP A 191 1.19 -26.34 -10.72
N VAL A 192 2.39 -26.85 -10.98
CA VAL A 192 3.02 -26.77 -12.30
C VAL A 192 2.43 -27.92 -13.11
N VAL A 193 1.54 -27.60 -14.03
CA VAL A 193 0.83 -28.60 -14.87
C VAL A 193 1.59 -28.92 -16.15
N GLU A 194 2.42 -27.96 -16.61
CA GLU A 194 3.30 -28.06 -17.76
C GLU A 194 4.59 -27.27 -17.49
N PRO A 195 5.69 -27.48 -18.22
CA PRO A 195 6.92 -26.71 -18.02
C PRO A 195 6.72 -25.18 -18.11
N GLN A 196 5.67 -24.75 -18.80
CA GLN A 196 5.31 -23.34 -19.02
C GLN A 196 3.93 -22.98 -18.45
N GLY A 197 3.26 -23.93 -17.76
CA GLY A 197 1.90 -23.79 -17.25
C GLY A 197 1.82 -23.88 -15.74
N LEU A 198 1.24 -22.89 -15.10
CA LEU A 198 1.01 -22.78 -13.65
C LEU A 198 -0.48 -22.62 -13.37
N VAL A 199 -1.00 -23.43 -12.47
CA VAL A 199 -2.35 -23.27 -11.89
C VAL A 199 -2.19 -22.83 -10.43
N GLU A 200 -2.91 -21.82 -10.01
CA GLU A 200 -3.04 -21.45 -8.60
C GLU A 200 -4.52 -21.50 -8.19
N PHE A 201 -4.79 -22.25 -7.14
CA PHE A 201 -6.07 -22.25 -6.44
C PHE A 201 -5.94 -21.50 -5.13
N ARG A 202 -6.93 -20.68 -4.81
CA ARG A 202 -7.02 -19.95 -3.54
C ARG A 202 -8.44 -19.99 -3.02
N GLU A 203 -8.58 -20.40 -1.77
CA GLU A 203 -9.83 -20.38 -1.03
C GLU A 203 -9.65 -19.54 0.22
N THR A 204 -10.50 -18.53 0.42
CA THR A 204 -10.48 -17.67 1.60
C THR A 204 -11.82 -17.72 2.29
N LEU A 205 -11.88 -18.35 3.44
CA LEU A 205 -13.01 -18.27 4.34
C LEU A 205 -12.87 -17.00 5.17
N PHE A 206 -13.94 -16.22 5.28
CA PHE A 206 -13.92 -15.00 6.07
C PHE A 206 -15.17 -14.81 6.90
N TRP A 207 -15.01 -14.05 7.95
CA TRP A 207 -16.10 -13.59 8.80
C TRP A 207 -15.97 -12.09 9.07
N SER A 208 -17.09 -11.39 9.06
CA SER A 208 -17.18 -9.97 9.43
C SER A 208 -18.54 -9.66 10.03
N LEU A 209 -18.65 -8.55 10.78
CA LEU A 209 -19.94 -8.10 11.31
C LEU A 209 -20.95 -7.76 10.22
N ARG A 210 -20.49 -7.32 9.05
CA ARG A 210 -21.35 -6.90 7.93
C ARG A 210 -21.90 -8.07 7.13
N ASP A 211 -21.01 -8.96 6.71
CA ASP A 211 -21.32 -10.01 5.72
C ASP A 211 -21.51 -11.38 6.40
N HIS A 212 -21.26 -11.44 7.73
CA HIS A 212 -21.21 -12.68 8.50
C HIS A 212 -20.15 -13.63 7.90
N PHE A 213 -20.46 -14.90 7.75
CA PHE A 213 -19.57 -15.85 7.08
C PHE A 213 -19.65 -15.69 5.58
N GLY A 214 -18.51 -15.78 4.94
CA GLY A 214 -18.38 -15.80 3.49
C GLY A 214 -17.17 -16.61 3.04
N SER A 215 -17.11 -16.85 1.75
CA SER A 215 -16.03 -17.54 1.07
C SER A 215 -15.70 -16.82 -0.22
N THR A 216 -14.41 -16.77 -0.54
CA THR A 216 -13.89 -16.34 -1.84
C THR A 216 -13.07 -17.48 -2.42
N THR A 217 -13.53 -18.03 -3.52
CA THR A 217 -12.81 -19.03 -4.31
C THR A 217 -12.18 -18.34 -5.52
N ALA A 218 -10.89 -18.52 -5.73
CA ALA A 218 -10.19 -18.02 -6.91
C ALA A 218 -9.35 -19.12 -7.54
N LEU A 219 -9.35 -19.17 -8.88
CA LEU A 219 -8.58 -20.10 -9.68
C LEU A 219 -7.90 -19.32 -10.80
N SER A 220 -6.59 -19.47 -10.94
CA SER A 220 -5.86 -18.90 -12.06
C SER A 220 -5.08 -19.95 -12.83
N TYR A 221 -4.92 -19.70 -14.12
CA TYR A 221 -4.03 -20.43 -14.99
C TYR A 221 -3.14 -19.44 -15.74
N GLU A 222 -1.86 -19.65 -15.69
CA GLU A 222 -0.85 -18.88 -16.41
C GLU A 222 -0.08 -19.78 -17.36
N HIS A 223 0.10 -19.34 -18.60
CA HIS A 223 0.89 -20.05 -19.60
C HIS A 223 1.89 -19.11 -20.27
N ALA A 224 3.18 -19.44 -20.18
CA ALA A 224 4.25 -18.66 -20.78
C ALA A 224 4.53 -19.15 -22.20
N TYR A 225 4.08 -18.40 -23.22
CA TYR A 225 4.42 -18.69 -24.63
C TYR A 225 5.88 -18.40 -24.95
N SER A 226 6.47 -17.43 -24.23
CA SER A 226 7.88 -17.06 -24.37
C SER A 226 8.35 -16.39 -23.08
N PRO A 227 9.67 -16.14 -22.91
CA PRO A 227 10.18 -15.40 -21.75
C PRO A 227 9.56 -14.01 -21.54
N THR A 228 8.90 -13.48 -22.58
CA THR A 228 8.33 -12.11 -22.54
C THR A 228 6.84 -12.07 -22.82
N LEU A 229 6.18 -13.19 -23.07
CA LEU A 229 4.76 -13.24 -23.40
C LEU A 229 4.06 -14.36 -22.64
N ALA A 230 3.06 -13.99 -21.85
CA ALA A 230 2.25 -14.94 -21.09
C ALA A 230 0.75 -14.67 -21.27
N LEU A 231 -0.03 -15.72 -21.26
CA LEU A 231 -1.47 -15.71 -21.13
C LEU A 231 -1.79 -15.98 -19.66
N ARG A 232 -2.73 -15.23 -19.10
CA ARG A 232 -3.29 -15.47 -17.78
C ARG A 232 -4.81 -15.51 -17.84
N TRP A 233 -5.39 -16.54 -17.33
CA TRP A 233 -6.80 -16.58 -16.99
C TRP A 233 -6.96 -16.57 -15.48
N LEU A 234 -7.94 -15.81 -14.98
CA LEU A 234 -8.27 -15.73 -13.55
C LEU A 234 -9.79 -15.73 -13.42
N GLY A 235 -10.33 -16.64 -12.62
CA GLY A 235 -11.72 -16.67 -12.21
C GLY A 235 -11.83 -16.51 -10.70
N ALA A 236 -12.87 -15.82 -10.22
CA ALA A 236 -13.19 -15.75 -8.81
C ALA A 236 -14.69 -15.72 -8.57
N ALA A 237 -15.10 -16.27 -7.43
CA ALA A 237 -16.49 -16.25 -6.96
C ALA A 237 -16.51 -15.94 -5.46
N ILE A 238 -17.37 -15.02 -5.06
CA ILE A 238 -17.57 -14.61 -3.67
C ILE A 238 -19.01 -14.93 -3.28
N ILE A 239 -19.19 -15.62 -2.17
CA ILE A 239 -20.49 -15.86 -1.56
C ILE A 239 -20.48 -15.42 -0.10
N THR A 240 -21.57 -14.81 0.36
CA THR A 240 -21.71 -14.45 1.77
C THR A 240 -23.04 -14.99 2.32
N ARG A 241 -23.12 -15.21 3.62
CA ARG A 241 -24.36 -15.60 4.27
C ARG A 241 -25.47 -14.55 4.07
N ARG A 242 -25.07 -13.28 3.95
CA ARG A 242 -25.97 -12.16 3.72
C ARG A 242 -26.52 -12.16 2.28
N ASN A 243 -25.64 -12.41 1.31
CA ASN A 243 -26.00 -12.52 -0.10
C ASN A 243 -25.79 -13.97 -0.54
N ARG A 244 -26.89 -14.71 -0.74
CA ARG A 244 -26.85 -16.14 -1.12
C ARG A 244 -26.55 -16.37 -2.59
N HIS A 245 -26.20 -15.32 -3.31
CA HIS A 245 -25.83 -15.36 -4.72
C HIS A 245 -24.32 -15.25 -4.86
N PHE A 246 -23.76 -15.94 -5.83
CA PHE A 246 -22.35 -15.79 -6.17
C PHE A 246 -22.13 -14.48 -6.92
N ASP A 247 -21.30 -13.61 -6.36
CA ASP A 247 -20.67 -12.52 -7.08
C ASP A 247 -19.42 -13.08 -7.76
N TRP A 248 -19.44 -13.18 -9.08
CA TRP A 248 -18.41 -13.86 -9.84
C TRP A 248 -17.76 -12.95 -10.87
N SER A 249 -16.48 -13.21 -11.14
CA SER A 249 -15.69 -12.48 -12.12
C SER A 249 -14.72 -13.42 -12.84
N SER A 250 -14.46 -13.15 -14.10
CA SER A 250 -13.45 -13.84 -14.91
C SER A 250 -12.69 -12.82 -15.75
N ASP A 251 -11.38 -13.00 -15.83
CA ASP A 251 -10.44 -12.15 -16.58
C ASP A 251 -9.52 -13.04 -17.42
N LEU A 252 -9.37 -12.71 -18.69
CA LEU A 252 -8.42 -13.34 -19.60
C LEU A 252 -7.48 -12.26 -20.13
N GLY A 253 -6.20 -12.37 -19.81
CA GLY A 253 -5.19 -11.37 -20.15
C GLY A 253 -4.01 -11.92 -20.90
N LEU A 254 -3.54 -11.18 -21.89
CA LEU A 254 -2.26 -11.37 -22.55
C LEU A 254 -1.29 -10.33 -22.03
N ILE A 255 -0.19 -10.77 -21.44
CA ILE A 255 0.80 -9.91 -20.78
C ILE A 255 2.11 -9.98 -21.55
N LYS A 256 2.64 -8.83 -21.94
CA LYS A 256 3.91 -8.69 -22.64
C LYS A 256 4.91 -7.93 -21.77
N ASP A 257 6.05 -8.55 -21.49
CA ASP A 257 7.22 -7.87 -20.94
C ASP A 257 7.97 -7.17 -22.08
N LEU A 258 8.20 -5.87 -21.94
CA LEU A 258 8.87 -5.01 -22.92
C LEU A 258 10.31 -4.69 -22.51
N GLY A 259 10.78 -5.30 -21.42
CA GLY A 259 12.10 -5.06 -20.85
C GLY A 259 12.19 -3.76 -20.06
N ALA A 260 13.29 -3.61 -19.31
CA ALA A 260 13.53 -2.47 -18.42
C ALA A 260 12.38 -2.21 -17.40
N GLY A 261 11.68 -3.28 -16.95
CA GLY A 261 10.56 -3.20 -16.00
C GLY A 261 9.25 -2.66 -16.61
N ARG A 262 9.19 -2.50 -17.95
CA ARG A 262 7.97 -2.07 -18.65
C ARG A 262 7.13 -3.29 -19.03
N GLN A 263 5.82 -3.18 -18.83
CA GLN A 263 4.87 -4.23 -19.19
C GLN A 263 3.64 -3.64 -19.86
N ALA A 264 3.13 -4.35 -20.83
CA ALA A 264 1.82 -4.07 -21.44
C ALA A 264 0.91 -5.29 -21.27
N ALA A 265 -0.37 -5.06 -21.04
CA ALA A 265 -1.36 -6.13 -21.01
C ALA A 265 -2.62 -5.73 -21.79
N ALA A 266 -3.24 -6.70 -22.43
CA ALA A 266 -4.58 -6.60 -23.01
C ALA A 266 -5.45 -7.66 -22.31
N GLU A 267 -6.56 -7.23 -21.74
CA GLU A 267 -7.37 -8.06 -20.85
C GLU A 267 -8.85 -7.95 -21.25
N ALA A 268 -9.54 -9.09 -21.20
CA ALA A 268 -10.98 -9.20 -21.37
C ALA A 268 -11.60 -9.68 -20.06
N LEU A 269 -12.51 -8.91 -19.50
CA LEU A 269 -13.14 -9.25 -18.24
C LEU A 269 -14.67 -9.38 -18.37
N VAL A 270 -15.23 -10.24 -17.55
CA VAL A 270 -16.68 -10.41 -17.39
C VAL A 270 -17.00 -10.62 -15.92
N SER A 271 -18.10 -10.06 -15.46
CA SER A 271 -18.55 -10.23 -14.08
C SER A 271 -20.06 -10.17 -13.95
N GLY A 272 -20.57 -10.76 -12.90
CA GLY A 272 -22.01 -10.82 -12.68
C GLY A 272 -22.39 -11.37 -11.32
N LEU A 273 -23.70 -11.56 -11.15
CA LEU A 273 -24.31 -12.09 -9.95
C LEU A 273 -25.21 -13.26 -10.32
N SER A 274 -24.91 -14.45 -9.80
CA SER A 274 -25.75 -15.63 -10.04
C SER A 274 -27.15 -15.45 -9.44
N GLY A 275 -28.15 -16.02 -10.09
CA GLY A 275 -29.54 -15.96 -9.58
C GLY A 275 -30.17 -14.57 -9.57
N SER A 276 -29.54 -13.58 -10.19
CA SER A 276 -30.17 -12.28 -10.47
C SER A 276 -30.81 -12.29 -11.85
N GLY A 277 -31.77 -11.41 -12.09
CA GLY A 277 -32.38 -11.23 -13.42
C GLY A 277 -31.39 -10.78 -14.49
N VAL A 278 -30.21 -10.28 -14.08
CA VAL A 278 -29.09 -9.98 -14.97
C VAL A 278 -27.84 -10.76 -14.47
N PRO A 279 -27.66 -12.01 -14.94
CA PRO A 279 -26.54 -12.85 -14.51
C PRO A 279 -25.17 -12.29 -14.90
N VAL A 280 -25.05 -11.61 -16.06
CA VAL A 280 -23.86 -10.89 -16.52
C VAL A 280 -24.11 -9.40 -16.42
N ARG A 281 -23.52 -8.75 -15.42
CA ARG A 281 -23.70 -7.33 -15.15
C ARG A 281 -22.75 -6.44 -15.94
N GLU A 282 -21.55 -6.89 -16.13
CA GLU A 282 -20.53 -6.13 -16.82
C GLU A 282 -19.59 -7.05 -17.59
N TRP A 283 -19.20 -6.64 -18.76
CA TRP A 283 -18.07 -7.20 -19.49
C TRP A 283 -17.32 -6.06 -20.19
N GLY A 284 -16.04 -6.27 -20.49
CA GLY A 284 -15.26 -5.20 -21.11
C GLY A 284 -13.89 -5.66 -21.55
N LEU A 285 -13.23 -4.74 -22.25
CA LEU A 285 -11.84 -4.87 -22.68
C LEU A 285 -11.05 -3.74 -22.04
N ARG A 286 -9.85 -4.04 -21.51
CA ARG A 286 -8.94 -3.03 -21.00
C ARG A 286 -7.53 -3.29 -21.46
N GLY A 287 -6.79 -2.20 -21.67
CA GLY A 287 -5.36 -2.19 -21.87
C GLY A 287 -4.68 -1.62 -20.63
N ARG A 288 -3.54 -2.18 -20.28
CA ARG A 288 -2.72 -1.74 -19.15
C ARG A 288 -1.30 -1.52 -19.61
N TRP A 289 -0.70 -0.44 -19.14
CA TRP A 289 0.70 -0.13 -19.32
C TRP A 289 1.34 0.17 -17.98
N LEU A 290 2.43 -0.54 -17.65
CA LEU A 290 3.26 -0.29 -16.49
C LEU A 290 4.66 0.10 -16.92
N GLN A 291 5.25 1.09 -16.24
CA GLN A 291 6.65 1.43 -16.40
C GLN A 291 7.28 1.98 -15.13
N PRO A 292 8.57 1.73 -14.87
CA PRO A 292 9.30 2.45 -13.84
C PRO A 292 9.39 3.94 -14.20
N LEU A 293 9.11 4.83 -13.25
CA LEU A 293 9.18 6.28 -13.44
C LEU A 293 10.51 6.85 -12.96
N HIS A 294 11.04 6.34 -11.86
CA HIS A 294 12.26 6.82 -11.25
C HIS A 294 13.23 5.66 -11.03
N ARG A 295 12.97 4.76 -10.10
CA ARG A 295 13.71 3.53 -9.85
C ARG A 295 12.74 2.35 -9.86
N SER A 296 13.22 1.13 -9.69
CA SER A 296 12.38 -0.08 -9.70
C SER A 296 11.26 -0.06 -8.64
N TRP A 297 11.40 0.74 -7.58
CA TRP A 297 10.43 0.87 -6.50
C TRP A 297 9.28 1.85 -6.79
N LEU A 298 9.42 2.71 -7.82
CA LEU A 298 8.37 3.66 -8.23
C LEU A 298 7.91 3.36 -9.65
N GLN A 299 6.67 2.93 -9.79
CA GLN A 299 6.05 2.54 -11.05
C GLN A 299 4.85 3.41 -11.37
N GLY A 300 4.75 3.85 -12.61
CA GLY A 300 3.54 4.45 -13.18
C GLY A 300 2.71 3.39 -13.88
N GLU A 301 1.41 3.49 -13.74
CA GLU A 301 0.43 2.65 -14.41
C GLU A 301 -0.59 3.49 -15.16
N LEU A 302 -0.88 3.10 -16.37
CA LEU A 302 -2.00 3.60 -17.16
C LEU A 302 -2.91 2.42 -17.48
N ILE A 303 -4.20 2.56 -17.19
CA ILE A 303 -5.22 1.58 -17.56
C ILE A 303 -6.30 2.32 -18.36
N ALA A 304 -6.70 1.79 -19.49
CA ALA A 304 -7.81 2.31 -20.27
C ALA A 304 -8.71 1.16 -20.72
N GLY A 305 -10.02 1.35 -20.66
CA GLY A 305 -10.95 0.29 -21.00
C GLY A 305 -12.31 0.78 -21.51
N ARG A 306 -12.99 -0.13 -22.17
CA ARG A 306 -14.39 0.03 -22.55
C ARG A 306 -15.20 -1.12 -21.97
N PHE A 307 -16.24 -0.76 -21.23
CA PHE A 307 -17.07 -1.69 -20.47
C PHE A 307 -18.52 -1.58 -20.93
N TRP A 308 -19.23 -2.69 -20.96
CA TRP A 308 -20.64 -2.75 -21.26
C TRP A 308 -21.39 -3.19 -20.01
N VAL A 309 -22.09 -2.24 -19.42
CA VAL A 309 -22.72 -2.38 -18.10
C VAL A 309 -24.22 -2.57 -18.27
N LYS A 310 -24.80 -3.50 -17.50
CA LYS A 310 -26.24 -3.68 -17.34
C LYS A 310 -26.56 -3.89 -15.86
N PRO A 311 -26.92 -2.84 -15.11
CA PRO A 311 -27.12 -2.93 -13.67
C PRO A 311 -28.38 -3.74 -13.29
N ASP A 312 -29.45 -3.65 -14.06
CA ASP A 312 -30.72 -4.31 -13.82
C ASP A 312 -31.44 -4.72 -15.15
N GLU A 313 -32.57 -5.35 -15.04
CA GLU A 313 -33.37 -5.82 -16.22
C GLU A 313 -33.97 -4.69 -17.04
N ALA A 314 -34.38 -3.62 -16.39
CA ALA A 314 -35.06 -2.49 -17.02
C ALA A 314 -34.11 -1.57 -17.80
N THR A 315 -32.83 -1.53 -17.37
CA THR A 315 -31.82 -0.67 -17.98
C THR A 315 -31.16 -1.36 -19.18
N PRO A 316 -31.10 -0.71 -20.36
CA PRO A 316 -30.37 -1.24 -21.50
C PRO A 316 -28.90 -1.33 -21.19
N ARG A 317 -28.15 -2.24 -21.86
CA ARG A 317 -26.72 -2.34 -21.73
C ARG A 317 -26.03 -1.17 -22.41
N GLU A 318 -25.24 -0.41 -21.66
CA GLU A 318 -24.54 0.77 -22.15
C GLU A 318 -23.02 0.56 -22.19
N GLY A 319 -22.39 1.14 -23.22
CA GLY A 319 -20.94 1.12 -23.38
C GLY A 319 -20.29 2.33 -22.70
N VAL A 320 -19.42 2.09 -21.74
CA VAL A 320 -18.77 3.11 -20.92
C VAL A 320 -17.25 3.09 -21.13
N TRP A 321 -16.63 4.25 -21.32
CA TRP A 321 -15.19 4.41 -21.31
C TRP A 321 -14.69 4.76 -19.92
N ALA A 322 -13.54 4.17 -19.55
CA ALA A 322 -12.88 4.49 -18.30
C ALA A 322 -11.35 4.55 -18.51
N VAL A 323 -10.70 5.44 -17.77
CA VAL A 323 -9.25 5.60 -17.77
C VAL A 323 -8.78 5.75 -16.33
N GLY A 324 -7.73 5.02 -15.97
CA GLY A 324 -7.08 5.08 -14.68
C GLY A 324 -5.60 5.41 -14.80
N LEU A 325 -5.12 6.26 -13.91
CA LEU A 325 -3.69 6.55 -13.72
C LEU A 325 -3.30 6.10 -12.31
N GLY A 326 -2.20 5.37 -12.20
CA GLY A 326 -1.67 4.87 -10.94
C GLY A 326 -0.21 5.25 -10.74
N LEU A 327 0.13 5.59 -9.51
CA LEU A 327 1.50 5.71 -9.03
C LEU A 327 1.68 4.71 -7.89
N LYS A 328 2.55 3.71 -8.10
CA LYS A 328 2.79 2.62 -7.15
C LYS A 328 4.19 2.73 -6.58
N MET A 329 4.30 2.86 -5.28
CA MET A 329 5.56 2.95 -4.55
C MET A 329 5.71 1.75 -3.61
N ARG A 330 6.89 1.11 -3.65
CA ARG A 330 7.30 0.04 -2.71
C ARG A 330 8.41 0.56 -1.80
N PHE A 331 8.37 0.23 -0.51
CA PHE A 331 9.36 0.68 0.46
C PHE A 331 9.70 -0.38 1.51
#